data_7926847dec597233c2fe5c0ee4de66e1
#
_entry.id   7926847dec597233c2fe5c0ee4de66e1
#
_cell.length_a   1.000
_cell.length_b   1.000
_cell.length_c   1.000
_cell.angle_alpha   90.00
_cell.angle_beta   90.00
_cell.angle_gamma   90.00
#
_symmetry.space_group_name_H-M   'P 1'
#
loop_
_entity.id
_entity.type
_entity.pdbx_description
1 polymer ?
#
loop_
_entity_poly.entity_id
_entity_poly.type
_entity_poly.pdbx_seq_one_letter_code
_entity_poly.pdbx_strand_id
1 'polypeptide(L)'
;GLGQGLDADAYGLRMMAERLPELLVASSCSKNFGLYRERTGSITLVAESAEQAKIVSAQSMSIARQIYSMPPAHGALLVSLILGDDQLRANWQAELEEVRLRIKSMRTLLTDGINNNAAGLDFSHIKQQQGMFSFLGITSDQLNRLREEFAIYIVGSTRVNLAGINSNNIEYLTQSIKTVLDS
;
A
#
# COMPACT_ATOMS: atom_id res chain seq x y z
N GLY A 1 -0.10 -8.08 -1.85
CA GLY A 1 0.60 -8.42 -3.07
C GLY A 1 1.76 -7.48 -3.43
N LEU A 2 1.87 -6.31 -2.78
CA LEU A 2 2.95 -5.34 -3.05
C LEU A 2 4.12 -5.41 -2.06
N GLY A 3 4.08 -6.30 -1.09
CA GLY A 3 5.15 -6.54 -0.14
C GLY A 3 6.11 -7.63 -0.62
N GLN A 4 5.81 -8.86 -0.24
CA GLN A 4 6.61 -10.05 -0.60
C GLN A 4 5.93 -10.98 -1.62
N GLY A 5 4.72 -10.66 -2.03
CA GLY A 5 3.89 -11.44 -2.94
C GLY A 5 2.51 -11.73 -2.37
N LEU A 6 1.64 -12.34 -3.16
CA LEU A 6 0.23 -12.54 -2.78
C LEU A 6 0.09 -13.41 -1.53
N ASP A 7 0.75 -14.56 -1.51
CA ASP A 7 0.63 -15.51 -0.41
C ASP A 7 1.36 -15.07 0.86
N ALA A 8 2.59 -14.56 0.71
CA ALA A 8 3.36 -14.07 1.84
C ALA A 8 2.68 -12.87 2.52
N ASP A 9 2.11 -11.95 1.76
CA ASP A 9 1.39 -10.79 2.30
C ASP A 9 0.08 -11.19 2.98
N ALA A 10 -0.51 -12.33 2.64
CA ALA A 10 -1.73 -12.86 3.25
C ALA A 10 -1.47 -13.68 4.53
N TYR A 11 -0.20 -13.97 4.87
CA TYR A 11 0.15 -14.82 6.01
C TYR A 11 -0.47 -14.37 7.34
N GLY A 12 -0.33 -13.09 7.68
CA GLY A 12 -0.85 -12.56 8.94
C GLY A 12 -2.38 -12.65 9.04
N LEU A 13 -3.08 -12.39 7.93
CA LEU A 13 -4.53 -12.53 7.87
C LEU A 13 -4.96 -14.00 8.03
N ARG A 14 -4.32 -14.93 7.32
CA ARG A 14 -4.61 -16.37 7.41
C ARG A 14 -4.36 -16.89 8.82
N MET A 15 -3.25 -16.50 9.44
CA MET A 15 -2.93 -16.86 10.82
C MET A 15 -3.99 -16.37 11.82
N MET A 16 -4.47 -15.13 11.66
CA MET A 16 -5.55 -14.61 12.51
C MET A 16 -6.85 -15.36 12.29
N ALA A 17 -7.21 -15.65 11.04
CA ALA A 17 -8.42 -16.40 10.72
C ALA A 17 -8.41 -17.86 11.26
N GLU A 18 -7.24 -18.47 11.42
CA GLU A 18 -7.08 -19.80 12.02
C GLU A 18 -7.20 -19.79 13.55
N ARG A 19 -6.87 -18.66 14.20
CA ARG A 19 -6.73 -18.58 15.67
C ARG A 19 -7.87 -17.85 16.36
N LEU A 20 -8.57 -16.98 15.64
CA LEU A 20 -9.61 -16.14 16.20
C LEU A 20 -10.99 -16.68 15.82
N PRO A 21 -11.92 -16.82 16.77
CA PRO A 21 -13.28 -17.27 16.49
C PRO A 21 -14.07 -16.23 15.69
N GLU A 22 -13.71 -14.97 15.85
CA GLU A 22 -14.34 -13.84 15.16
C GLU A 22 -13.29 -12.94 14.55
N LEU A 23 -13.51 -12.51 13.29
CA LEU A 23 -12.62 -11.61 12.59
C LEU A 23 -13.38 -10.76 11.59
N LEU A 24 -13.04 -9.47 11.54
CA LEU A 24 -13.54 -8.54 10.53
C LEU A 24 -12.36 -8.05 9.70
N VAL A 25 -12.42 -8.28 8.39
CA VAL A 25 -11.37 -7.94 7.45
C VAL A 25 -11.88 -6.94 6.43
N ALA A 26 -11.27 -5.76 6.38
CA ALA A 26 -11.50 -4.77 5.33
C ALA A 26 -10.34 -4.82 4.34
N SER A 27 -10.64 -5.14 3.07
CA SER A 27 -9.66 -5.20 1.98
C SER A 27 -9.95 -4.11 0.94
N SER A 28 -8.90 -3.63 0.28
CA SER A 28 -9.00 -2.58 -0.74
C SER A 28 -8.38 -3.03 -2.06
N CYS A 29 -9.04 -2.72 -3.17
CA CYS A 29 -8.53 -2.93 -4.53
C CYS A 29 -7.80 -1.68 -5.08
N SER A 30 -7.65 -0.63 -4.30
CA SER A 30 -7.06 0.64 -4.77
C SER A 30 -5.62 0.50 -5.26
N LYS A 31 -4.80 -0.35 -4.63
CA LYS A 31 -3.37 -0.47 -4.97
C LYS A 31 -3.09 -1.66 -5.89
N ASN A 32 -3.55 -2.84 -5.50
CA ASN A 32 -3.26 -4.09 -6.19
C ASN A 32 -4.00 -4.27 -7.52
N PHE A 33 -5.08 -3.52 -7.74
CA PHE A 33 -5.81 -3.43 -9.02
C PHE A 33 -5.73 -2.03 -9.66
N GLY A 34 -5.12 -1.05 -9.01
CA GLY A 34 -5.08 0.33 -9.49
C GLY A 34 -6.44 1.06 -9.49
N LEU A 35 -7.46 0.51 -8.84
CA LEU A 35 -8.83 1.03 -8.83
C LEU A 35 -9.04 2.08 -7.73
N TYR A 36 -8.37 3.23 -7.84
CA TYR A 36 -8.40 4.25 -6.79
C TYR A 36 -9.73 4.99 -6.70
N ARG A 37 -10.33 5.32 -7.85
CA ARG A 37 -11.54 6.16 -7.94
C ARG A 37 -12.83 5.35 -7.84
N GLU A 38 -12.82 4.11 -8.23
CA GLU A 38 -13.95 3.20 -8.17
C GLU A 38 -14.37 2.85 -6.75
N ARG A 39 -13.55 3.19 -5.74
CA ARG A 39 -13.81 2.95 -4.33
C ARG A 39 -14.18 1.49 -4.02
N THR A 40 -13.42 0.56 -4.62
CA THR A 40 -13.69 -0.88 -4.58
C THR A 40 -12.85 -1.57 -3.51
N GLY A 41 -13.49 -2.47 -2.81
CA GLY A 41 -12.90 -3.32 -1.79
C GLY A 41 -13.91 -4.35 -1.32
N SER A 42 -13.57 -5.06 -0.27
CA SER A 42 -14.46 -6.06 0.34
C SER A 42 -14.38 -6.02 1.85
N ILE A 43 -15.46 -6.40 2.50
CA ILE A 43 -15.49 -6.76 3.91
C ILE A 43 -15.71 -8.27 4.00
N THR A 44 -14.89 -8.94 4.79
CA THR A 44 -15.05 -10.36 5.10
C THR A 44 -15.32 -10.50 6.58
N LEU A 45 -16.33 -11.27 6.92
CA LEU A 45 -16.77 -11.50 8.28
C LEU A 45 -16.58 -12.98 8.61
N VAL A 46 -15.79 -13.27 9.63
CA VAL A 46 -15.65 -14.60 10.23
C VAL A 46 -16.38 -14.57 11.57
N ALA A 47 -17.18 -15.59 11.84
CA ALA A 47 -17.92 -15.73 13.09
C ALA A 47 -17.87 -17.18 13.56
N GLU A 48 -18.17 -17.41 14.84
CA GLU A 48 -18.11 -18.75 15.48
C GLU A 48 -19.07 -19.77 14.85
N SER A 49 -20.15 -19.29 14.24
CA SER A 49 -21.15 -20.16 13.62
C SER A 49 -21.72 -19.54 12.33
N ALA A 50 -22.26 -20.38 11.45
CA ALA A 50 -22.96 -19.95 10.25
C ALA A 50 -24.19 -19.08 10.55
N GLU A 51 -24.85 -19.30 11.69
CA GLU A 51 -26.00 -18.50 12.13
C GLU A 51 -25.55 -17.09 12.51
N GLN A 52 -24.53 -16.96 13.34
CA GLN A 52 -23.93 -15.65 13.68
C GLN A 52 -23.41 -14.93 12.43
N ALA A 53 -22.72 -15.61 11.53
CA ALA A 53 -22.24 -15.03 10.28
C ALA A 53 -23.39 -14.42 9.44
N LYS A 54 -24.56 -15.09 9.36
CA LYS A 54 -25.74 -14.56 8.68
C LYS A 54 -26.27 -13.29 9.36
N ILE A 55 -26.33 -13.27 10.69
CA ILE A 55 -26.81 -12.11 11.46
C ILE A 55 -25.88 -10.93 11.24
N VAL A 56 -24.56 -11.11 11.42
CA VAL A 56 -23.56 -10.06 11.26
C VAL A 56 -23.54 -9.53 9.82
N SER A 57 -23.65 -10.42 8.84
CA SER A 57 -23.76 -10.03 7.42
C SER A 57 -25.00 -9.17 7.15
N ALA A 58 -26.17 -9.57 7.67
CA ALA A 58 -27.40 -8.81 7.52
C ALA A 58 -27.32 -7.42 8.17
N GLN A 59 -26.72 -7.32 9.37
CA GLN A 59 -26.48 -6.04 10.02
C GLN A 59 -25.51 -5.15 9.21
N SER A 60 -24.42 -5.71 8.70
CA SER A 60 -23.46 -5.00 7.85
C SER A 60 -24.10 -4.45 6.58
N MET A 61 -24.95 -5.24 5.93
CA MET A 61 -25.73 -4.81 4.76
C MET A 61 -26.73 -3.68 5.12
N SER A 62 -27.39 -3.77 6.28
CA SER A 62 -28.28 -2.71 6.77
C SER A 62 -27.52 -1.39 7.01
N ILE A 63 -26.36 -1.47 7.65
CA ILE A 63 -25.49 -0.29 7.87
C ILE A 63 -25.03 0.31 6.53
N ALA A 64 -24.55 -0.50 5.60
CA ALA A 64 -24.15 -0.05 4.28
C ALA A 64 -25.29 0.68 3.55
N ARG A 65 -26.50 0.12 3.62
CA ARG A 65 -27.69 0.74 3.04
C ARG A 65 -28.03 2.10 3.67
N GLN A 66 -27.83 2.26 4.97
CA GLN A 66 -28.05 3.53 5.67
C GLN A 66 -27.00 4.58 5.34
N ILE A 67 -25.74 4.18 5.10
CA ILE A 67 -24.65 5.11 4.83
C ILE A 67 -24.69 5.63 3.38
N TYR A 68 -24.88 4.76 2.40
CA TYR A 68 -24.79 5.13 0.97
C TYR A 68 -25.77 4.39 0.06
N SER A 69 -26.69 3.62 0.60
CA SER A 69 -27.74 2.84 -0.08
C SER A 69 -27.17 1.69 -0.92
N MET A 70 -26.58 1.96 -2.08
CA MET A 70 -25.95 0.96 -2.97
C MET A 70 -24.63 1.51 -3.51
N PRO A 71 -23.54 0.74 -3.45
CA PRO A 71 -22.27 1.14 -4.03
C PRO A 71 -22.32 1.08 -5.57
N PRO A 72 -21.47 1.84 -6.27
CA PRO A 72 -21.25 1.64 -7.70
C PRO A 72 -20.75 0.21 -7.98
N ALA A 73 -21.31 -0.45 -9.00
CA ALA A 73 -20.96 -1.84 -9.30
C ALA A 73 -19.70 -1.98 -10.17
N HIS A 74 -19.31 -0.93 -10.91
CA HIS A 74 -18.29 -0.99 -11.97
C HIS A 74 -16.96 -1.58 -11.45
N GLY A 75 -16.40 -1.05 -10.39
CA GLY A 75 -15.10 -1.53 -9.88
C GLY A 75 -15.15 -2.97 -9.36
N ALA A 76 -16.26 -3.39 -8.73
CA ALA A 76 -16.44 -4.77 -8.27
C ALA A 76 -16.58 -5.74 -9.46
N LEU A 77 -17.28 -5.33 -10.52
CA LEU A 77 -17.41 -6.13 -11.75
C LEU A 77 -16.06 -6.30 -12.45
N LEU A 78 -15.21 -5.26 -12.52
CA LEU A 78 -13.84 -5.38 -13.05
C LEU A 78 -13.01 -6.40 -12.28
N VAL A 79 -13.01 -6.33 -10.95
CA VAL A 79 -12.28 -7.29 -10.11
C VAL A 79 -12.83 -8.71 -10.31
N SER A 80 -14.16 -8.87 -10.34
CA SER A 80 -14.81 -10.16 -10.54
C SER A 80 -14.45 -10.76 -11.91
N LEU A 81 -14.44 -9.95 -12.96
CA LEU A 81 -14.07 -10.40 -14.31
C LEU A 81 -12.60 -10.87 -14.35
N ILE A 82 -11.67 -10.06 -13.82
CA ILE A 82 -10.25 -10.40 -13.80
C ILE A 82 -9.97 -11.66 -12.99
N LEU A 83 -10.58 -11.80 -11.82
CA LEU A 83 -10.37 -12.98 -10.98
C LEU A 83 -11.17 -14.21 -11.42
N GLY A 84 -12.21 -14.03 -12.22
CA GLY A 84 -13.05 -15.10 -12.75
C GLY A 84 -12.51 -15.77 -14.02
N ASP A 85 -11.59 -15.15 -14.72
CA ASP A 85 -10.96 -15.65 -15.93
C ASP A 85 -9.48 -15.99 -15.65
N ASP A 86 -9.06 -17.20 -15.99
CA ASP A 86 -7.71 -17.68 -15.66
C ASP A 86 -6.61 -16.89 -16.40
N GLN A 87 -6.86 -16.48 -17.65
CA GLN A 87 -5.89 -15.71 -18.43
C GLN A 87 -5.77 -14.28 -17.92
N LEU A 88 -6.88 -13.63 -17.62
CA LEU A 88 -6.88 -12.27 -17.06
C LEU A 88 -6.26 -12.26 -15.66
N ARG A 89 -6.53 -13.26 -14.84
CA ARG A 89 -5.92 -13.46 -13.53
C ARG A 89 -4.41 -13.61 -13.63
N ALA A 90 -3.93 -14.46 -14.55
CA ALA A 90 -2.50 -14.68 -14.77
C ALA A 90 -1.80 -13.40 -15.23
N ASN A 91 -2.40 -12.63 -16.14
CA ASN A 91 -1.89 -11.35 -16.59
C ASN A 91 -1.81 -10.34 -15.43
N TRP A 92 -2.88 -10.21 -14.65
CA TRP A 92 -2.89 -9.34 -13.47
C TRP A 92 -1.81 -9.72 -12.45
N GLN A 93 -1.61 -11.02 -12.20
CA GLN A 93 -0.56 -11.49 -11.28
C GLN A 93 0.83 -11.12 -11.78
N ALA A 94 1.10 -11.26 -13.08
CA ALA A 94 2.37 -10.91 -13.69
C ALA A 94 2.65 -9.39 -13.60
N GLU A 95 1.67 -8.56 -13.94
CA GLU A 95 1.78 -7.10 -13.81
C GLU A 95 1.98 -6.65 -12.35
N LEU A 96 1.25 -7.25 -11.41
CA LEU A 96 1.40 -6.96 -9.98
C LEU A 96 2.80 -7.30 -9.47
N GLU A 97 3.36 -8.42 -9.94
CA GLU A 97 4.72 -8.84 -9.60
C GLU A 97 5.77 -7.86 -10.16
N GLU A 98 5.62 -7.42 -11.41
CA GLU A 98 6.48 -6.40 -12.01
C GLU A 98 6.47 -5.10 -11.20
N VAL A 99 5.28 -4.61 -10.83
CA VAL A 99 5.12 -3.41 -9.98
C VAL A 99 5.78 -3.61 -8.62
N ARG A 100 5.60 -4.77 -8.00
CA ARG A 100 6.23 -5.11 -6.72
C ARG A 100 7.75 -5.07 -6.79
N LEU A 101 8.34 -5.69 -7.79
CA LEU A 101 9.78 -5.73 -8.00
C LEU A 101 10.34 -4.33 -8.27
N ARG A 102 9.63 -3.53 -9.07
CA ARG A 102 9.99 -2.13 -9.32
C ARG A 102 9.99 -1.31 -8.02
N ILE A 103 8.94 -1.42 -7.19
CA ILE A 103 8.86 -0.72 -5.90
C ILE A 103 10.03 -1.13 -5.00
N LYS A 104 10.36 -2.42 -4.94
CA LYS A 104 11.50 -2.93 -4.18
C LYS A 104 12.83 -2.36 -4.67
N SER A 105 13.02 -2.26 -5.98
CA SER A 105 14.20 -1.64 -6.59
C SER A 105 14.31 -0.16 -6.23
N MET A 106 13.22 0.61 -6.36
CA MET A 106 13.19 2.04 -5.99
C MET A 106 13.47 2.26 -4.50
N ARG A 107 12.99 1.38 -3.65
CA ARG A 107 13.29 1.37 -2.21
C ARG A 107 14.79 1.23 -1.93
N THR A 108 15.43 0.29 -2.61
CA THR A 108 16.88 0.06 -2.50
C THR A 108 17.66 1.28 -3.00
N LEU A 109 17.33 1.80 -4.19
CA LEU A 109 17.98 2.98 -4.76
C LEU A 109 17.83 4.22 -3.88
N LEU A 110 16.65 4.47 -3.32
CA LEU A 110 16.42 5.57 -2.39
C LEU A 110 17.32 5.44 -1.16
N THR A 111 17.34 4.27 -0.54
CA THR A 111 18.14 4.05 0.68
C THR A 111 19.63 4.21 0.40
N ASP A 112 20.12 3.58 -0.67
CA ASP A 112 21.54 3.66 -1.03
C ASP A 112 21.95 5.08 -1.42
N GLY A 113 21.09 5.80 -2.16
CA GLY A 113 21.33 7.18 -2.53
C GLY A 113 21.42 8.12 -1.33
N ILE A 114 20.57 7.92 -0.31
CA ILE A 114 20.64 8.70 0.94
C ILE A 114 21.88 8.31 1.74
N ASN A 115 22.09 7.02 2.01
CA ASN A 115 23.18 6.54 2.87
C ASN A 115 24.57 6.85 2.26
N ASN A 116 24.73 6.77 0.95
CA ASN A 116 26.00 7.12 0.28
C ASN A 116 26.31 8.61 0.34
N ASN A 117 25.31 9.44 0.56
CA ASN A 117 25.40 10.89 0.48
C ASN A 117 25.33 11.59 1.84
N ALA A 118 24.76 10.96 2.87
CA ALA A 118 24.55 11.55 4.20
C ALA A 118 25.55 10.96 5.21
N ALA A 119 26.60 11.69 5.55
CA ALA A 119 27.61 11.23 6.53
C ALA A 119 26.97 11.05 7.93
N GLY A 120 27.01 9.83 8.43
CA GLY A 120 26.59 9.52 9.80
C GLY A 120 25.10 9.23 10.02
N LEU A 121 24.28 9.25 8.97
CA LEU A 121 22.86 8.90 9.03
C LEU A 121 22.60 7.55 8.36
N ASP A 122 21.78 6.71 9.01
CA ASP A 122 21.43 5.38 8.51
C ASP A 122 19.93 5.28 8.22
N PHE A 123 19.60 5.19 6.93
CA PHE A 123 18.23 4.98 6.41
C PHE A 123 17.95 3.51 6.06
N SER A 124 18.78 2.56 6.51
CA SER A 124 18.63 1.12 6.20
C SER A 124 17.29 0.54 6.67
N HIS A 125 16.64 1.17 7.65
CA HIS A 125 15.28 0.81 8.06
C HIS A 125 14.29 0.83 6.88
N ILE A 126 14.48 1.72 5.89
CA ILE A 126 13.64 1.80 4.69
C ILE A 126 13.74 0.50 3.88
N LYS A 127 14.92 -0.11 3.75
CA LYS A 127 15.10 -1.38 3.02
C LYS A 127 14.33 -2.54 3.63
N GLN A 128 14.13 -2.52 4.95
CA GLN A 128 13.43 -3.57 5.69
C GLN A 128 11.90 -3.45 5.60
N GLN A 129 11.40 -2.27 5.22
CA GLN A 129 9.96 -2.03 5.08
C GLN A 129 9.41 -2.67 3.81
N GLN A 130 8.10 -2.91 3.79
CA GLN A 130 7.40 -3.58 2.70
C GLN A 130 6.29 -2.68 2.13
N GLY A 131 5.88 -2.97 0.89
CA GLY A 131 4.76 -2.29 0.25
C GLY A 131 5.14 -0.95 -0.39
N MET A 132 4.13 -0.16 -0.76
CA MET A 132 4.26 1.03 -1.59
C MET A 132 4.81 2.25 -0.83
N PHE A 133 4.70 2.28 0.49
CA PHE A 133 5.02 3.44 1.31
C PHE A 133 6.18 3.17 2.27
N SER A 134 6.91 4.24 2.60
CA SER A 134 7.89 4.27 3.68
C SER A 134 7.81 5.59 4.43
N PHE A 135 8.29 5.59 5.66
CA PHE A 135 8.50 6.81 6.43
C PHE A 135 9.98 7.16 6.41
N LEU A 136 10.30 8.41 6.06
CA LEU A 136 11.68 8.89 6.06
C LEU A 136 12.19 9.10 7.48
N GLY A 137 11.33 9.50 8.42
CA GLY A 137 11.72 9.78 9.80
C GLY A 137 12.48 11.11 9.97
N ILE A 138 12.30 12.04 9.04
CA ILE A 138 12.88 13.39 9.08
C ILE A 138 12.01 14.34 9.91
N THR A 139 12.56 15.48 10.34
CA THR A 139 11.85 16.48 11.12
C THR A 139 10.85 17.28 10.26
N SER A 140 9.92 17.98 10.91
CA SER A 140 8.99 18.89 10.23
C SER A 140 9.71 20.04 9.52
N ASP A 141 10.80 20.55 10.09
CA ASP A 141 11.58 21.64 9.47
C ASP A 141 12.30 21.14 8.21
N GLN A 142 12.91 19.95 8.26
CA GLN A 142 13.51 19.30 7.09
C GLN A 142 12.46 19.02 6.00
N LEU A 143 11.26 18.60 6.38
CA LEU A 143 10.15 18.39 5.46
C LEU A 143 9.70 19.71 4.79
N ASN A 144 9.62 20.79 5.56
CA ASN A 144 9.30 22.13 5.02
C ASN A 144 10.37 22.61 4.05
N ARG A 145 11.63 22.43 4.38
CA ARG A 145 12.75 22.75 3.47
C ARG A 145 12.70 21.97 2.17
N LEU A 146 12.39 20.66 2.21
CA LEU A 146 12.20 19.88 0.98
C LEU A 146 11.12 20.49 0.09
N ARG A 147 10.04 21.00 0.67
CA ARG A 147 8.96 21.63 -0.08
C ARG A 147 9.34 23.01 -0.63
N GLU A 148 9.95 23.86 0.19
CA GLU A 148 10.19 25.28 -0.12
C GLU A 148 11.43 25.50 -0.98
N GLU A 149 12.51 24.76 -0.71
CA GLU A 149 13.79 24.89 -1.43
C GLU A 149 13.87 23.98 -2.65
N PHE A 150 13.21 22.81 -2.63
CA PHE A 150 13.38 21.76 -3.64
C PHE A 150 12.07 21.36 -4.37
N ALA A 151 10.94 21.97 -4.04
CA ALA A 151 9.62 21.62 -4.59
C ALA A 151 9.28 20.11 -4.46
N ILE A 152 9.76 19.44 -3.41
CA ILE A 152 9.49 18.05 -3.11
C ILE A 152 8.36 17.96 -2.08
N TYR A 153 7.22 17.43 -2.50
CA TYR A 153 5.99 17.38 -1.72
C TYR A 153 5.80 16.00 -1.07
N ILE A 154 6.07 15.92 0.22
CA ILE A 154 5.88 14.73 1.05
C ILE A 154 4.84 15.07 2.11
N VAL A 155 3.95 14.13 2.46
CA VAL A 155 2.91 14.36 3.48
C VAL A 155 3.53 14.60 4.86
N GLY A 156 2.83 15.34 5.73
CA GLY A 156 3.34 15.80 7.02
C GLY A 156 3.83 14.71 8.00
N SER A 157 3.40 13.45 7.79
CA SER A 157 3.92 12.28 8.51
C SER A 157 5.28 11.77 8.01
N THR A 158 5.93 12.47 7.06
CA THR A 158 7.14 12.05 6.35
C THR A 158 7.00 10.77 5.52
N ARG A 159 5.75 10.37 5.22
CA ARG A 159 5.46 9.19 4.41
C ARG A 159 5.71 9.46 2.93
N VAL A 160 6.63 8.72 2.35
CA VAL A 160 6.96 8.75 0.91
C VAL A 160 6.27 7.62 0.17
N ASN A 161 5.84 7.91 -1.07
CA ASN A 161 5.33 6.92 -2.00
C ASN A 161 6.45 6.46 -2.94
N LEU A 162 6.94 5.25 -2.75
CA LEU A 162 8.02 4.69 -3.56
C LEU A 162 7.65 4.47 -5.02
N ALA A 163 6.36 4.29 -5.33
CA ALA A 163 5.90 4.15 -6.71
C ALA A 163 6.05 5.45 -7.53
N GLY A 164 6.14 6.61 -6.87
CA GLY A 164 6.42 7.90 -7.52
C GLY A 164 7.89 8.12 -7.87
N ILE A 165 8.79 7.28 -7.36
CA ILE A 165 10.23 7.36 -7.65
C ILE A 165 10.52 6.64 -8.98
N ASN A 166 11.43 7.21 -9.78
CA ASN A 166 11.87 6.67 -11.04
C ASN A 166 13.31 7.12 -11.34
N SER A 167 13.89 6.62 -12.45
CA SER A 167 15.26 6.94 -12.86
C SER A 167 15.52 8.44 -13.10
N ASN A 168 14.48 9.22 -13.42
CA ASN A 168 14.61 10.63 -13.73
C ASN A 168 14.57 11.53 -12.49
N ASN A 169 14.06 11.04 -11.35
CA ASN A 169 13.91 11.86 -10.15
C ASN A 169 14.67 11.34 -8.92
N ILE A 170 15.18 10.12 -8.95
CA ILE A 170 15.84 9.51 -7.79
C ILE A 170 17.09 10.27 -7.33
N GLU A 171 17.92 10.70 -8.26
CA GLU A 171 19.16 11.44 -7.94
C GLU A 171 18.83 12.79 -7.31
N TYR A 172 17.92 13.56 -7.92
CA TYR A 172 17.46 14.83 -7.38
C TYR A 172 16.86 14.67 -5.97
N LEU A 173 16.02 13.65 -5.79
CA LEU A 173 15.37 13.36 -4.50
C LEU A 173 16.41 13.06 -3.41
N THR A 174 17.38 12.19 -3.70
CA THR A 174 18.39 11.77 -2.70
C THR A 174 19.34 12.89 -2.33
N GLN A 175 19.76 13.73 -3.31
CA GLN A 175 20.60 14.90 -3.06
C GLN A 175 19.85 15.97 -2.26
N SER A 176 18.58 16.23 -2.56
CA SER A 176 17.75 17.18 -1.82
C SER A 176 17.54 16.74 -0.38
N ILE A 177 17.26 15.45 -0.16
CA ILE A 177 17.13 14.89 1.19
C ILE A 177 18.44 15.08 1.96
N LYS A 178 19.58 14.76 1.35
CA LYS A 178 20.90 15.00 1.98
C LYS A 178 21.07 16.45 2.40
N THR A 179 20.82 17.41 1.50
CA THR A 179 21.02 18.83 1.77
C THR A 179 20.23 19.32 2.99
N VAL A 180 19.02 18.80 3.20
CA VAL A 180 18.22 19.18 4.37
C VAL A 180 18.59 18.41 5.64
N LEU A 181 19.32 17.30 5.52
CA LEU A 181 19.81 16.50 6.65
C LEU A 181 21.15 17.05 7.21
N ASP A 182 22.00 17.62 6.37
CA ASP A 182 23.33 18.13 6.73
C ASP A 182 23.28 19.51 7.43
N SER A 183 22.10 20.05 7.70
CA SER A 183 21.85 21.35 8.31
C SER A 183 21.14 21.19 9.64
#